data_ef0e468995d902795fc9545b25b10f03
#
_entry.id   ef0e468995d902795fc9545b25b10f03
#
_cell.length_a   1.000
_cell.length_b   1.000
_cell.length_c   1.000
_cell.angle_alpha   90.00
_cell.angle_beta   90.00
_cell.angle_gamma   90.00
#
_symmetry.space_group_name_H-M   'P 1'
#
loop_
_entity.id
_entity.type
_entity.pdbx_description
1 polymer ?
#
loop_
_entity_poly.entity_id
_entity_poly.type
_entity_poly.pdbx_seq_one_letter_code
_entity_poly.pdbx_strand_id
1 'polypeptide(L)'
;MNPATPDSGAGRPATNAASPVLSAARYPRDLRGYGREVPHAQWPGHARIAVQFVLNYEEGGENSVLHGDAGSEQFLSEMFNPPAFAARHLSMEGIYEYGARVGVWRLLREFEKRGLPLTVFGVSMALERCPEVTAAFVELGHEIACHGWRWIHYQNMPDSEEREHMARGMEIIERLIGERPLGWYTGRDSPNTRRLVADHGGFAYDSDYYGDDLPFWLNVRKSDGSLAPQLIVPYTLDTNDMRFALPQGFSHGDEFFEYLRDSFDVLYAEGDERPAMLNIGMHCRLLGRPGRMRALQRFLDHVQAHDRVWVTRRIDIARHWQRVHPFDAQSAFVWE
;
A
#
# COMPACT_ATOMS: atom_id res chain seq x y z
N MET A 1 3.60 74.26 8.98
CA MET A 1 2.23 73.72 8.93
C MET A 1 2.28 72.29 8.44
N ASN A 2 2.10 71.39 9.38
CA ASN A 2 2.19 69.98 9.09
C ASN A 2 0.72 69.42 9.15
N PRO A 3 0.24 68.70 8.15
CA PRO A 3 -1.05 68.04 8.28
C PRO A 3 -0.91 66.68 8.89
N ALA A 4 -1.84 66.37 9.81
CA ALA A 4 -1.98 65.16 10.58
C ALA A 4 -2.26 63.93 9.71
N THR A 5 -1.63 62.83 10.05
CA THR A 5 -1.93 61.49 9.56
C THR A 5 -3.12 60.86 10.31
N PRO A 6 -4.05 60.17 9.66
CA PRO A 6 -5.08 59.44 10.37
C PRO A 6 -4.58 58.08 10.87
N ASP A 7 -4.89 57.80 12.11
CA ASP A 7 -4.69 56.57 12.83
C ASP A 7 -5.53 55.45 12.19
N SER A 8 -4.90 54.47 11.57
CA SER A 8 -5.56 53.24 11.09
C SER A 8 -5.40 52.13 12.15
N GLY A 9 -6.39 52.03 13.03
CA GLY A 9 -6.51 50.91 13.95
C GLY A 9 -6.63 49.59 13.22
N ALA A 10 -5.50 48.90 13.00
CA ALA A 10 -5.47 47.55 12.53
C ALA A 10 -5.91 46.61 13.67
N GLY A 11 -7.13 46.08 13.55
CA GLY A 11 -7.62 45.01 14.42
C GLY A 11 -6.69 43.82 14.38
N ARG A 12 -6.18 43.43 15.54
CA ARG A 12 -5.46 42.14 15.72
C ARG A 12 -6.35 41.01 15.23
N PRO A 13 -5.84 40.08 14.41
CA PRO A 13 -6.60 38.88 14.10
C PRO A 13 -6.82 38.06 15.37
N ALA A 14 -8.03 37.55 15.53
CA ALA A 14 -8.42 36.68 16.62
C ALA A 14 -7.43 35.53 16.76
N THR A 15 -6.89 35.36 17.97
CA THR A 15 -6.05 34.22 18.32
C THR A 15 -6.85 32.95 18.10
N ASN A 16 -6.41 32.10 17.18
CA ASN A 16 -6.91 30.73 17.05
C ASN A 16 -6.88 30.10 18.44
N ALA A 17 -8.05 29.80 18.99
CA ALA A 17 -8.14 28.98 20.19
C ALA A 17 -7.45 27.64 19.90
N ALA A 18 -6.35 27.35 20.58
CA ALA A 18 -5.66 26.09 20.46
C ALA A 18 -6.66 24.96 20.72
N SER A 19 -6.78 24.03 19.80
CA SER A 19 -7.60 22.84 20.01
C SER A 19 -7.20 22.19 21.35
N PRO A 20 -8.15 21.74 22.17
CA PRO A 20 -7.82 21.15 23.46
C PRO A 20 -6.93 19.93 23.27
N VAL A 21 -5.84 19.86 24.01
CA VAL A 21 -4.95 18.69 24.03
C VAL A 21 -5.78 17.50 24.52
N LEU A 22 -5.95 16.49 23.67
CA LEU A 22 -6.66 15.27 24.01
C LEU A 22 -5.92 14.53 25.12
N SER A 23 -6.63 14.02 26.14
CA SER A 23 -6.03 13.14 27.14
C SER A 23 -5.57 11.83 26.48
N ALA A 24 -4.58 11.17 27.05
CA ALA A 24 -4.06 9.88 26.54
C ALA A 24 -5.18 8.81 26.38
N ALA A 25 -6.23 8.86 27.20
CA ALA A 25 -7.38 7.97 27.10
C ALA A 25 -8.33 8.26 25.93
N ARG A 26 -8.19 9.42 25.27
CA ARG A 26 -9.02 9.85 24.12
C ARG A 26 -8.20 10.09 22.85
N TYR A 27 -6.91 9.77 22.88
CA TYR A 27 -6.07 9.97 21.70
C TYR A 27 -6.37 8.89 20.66
N PRO A 28 -6.76 9.27 19.43
CA PRO A 28 -7.31 8.32 18.44
C PRO A 28 -6.24 7.48 17.72
N ARG A 29 -4.99 7.54 18.17
CA ARG A 29 -3.88 6.79 17.57
C ARG A 29 -3.29 5.84 18.60
N ASP A 30 -3.06 4.58 18.20
CA ASP A 30 -2.21 3.68 18.99
C ASP A 30 -0.73 3.98 18.71
N LEU A 31 -0.02 4.48 19.72
CA LEU A 31 1.42 4.74 19.68
C LEU A 31 2.22 3.69 20.48
N ARG A 32 1.57 2.66 20.98
CA ARG A 32 2.22 1.61 21.79
C ARG A 32 2.51 0.36 20.96
N GLY A 33 1.59 -0.02 20.06
CA GLY A 33 1.67 -1.28 19.33
C GLY A 33 1.89 -2.45 20.30
N TYR A 34 2.78 -3.37 19.94
CA TYR A 34 3.18 -4.48 20.79
C TYR A 34 4.18 -4.09 21.90
N GLY A 35 4.80 -2.92 21.81
CA GLY A 35 5.76 -2.43 22.81
C GLY A 35 6.99 -3.34 22.93
N ARG A 36 7.33 -3.72 24.16
CA ARG A 36 8.48 -4.60 24.44
C ARG A 36 8.21 -6.09 24.23
N GLU A 37 6.94 -6.48 24.30
CA GLU A 37 6.51 -7.87 24.25
C GLU A 37 5.90 -8.18 22.88
N VAL A 38 6.77 -8.21 21.88
CA VAL A 38 6.38 -8.53 20.51
C VAL A 38 5.99 -10.00 20.43
N PRO A 39 4.79 -10.34 19.91
CA PRO A 39 4.37 -11.74 19.79
C PRO A 39 5.26 -12.48 18.80
N HIS A 40 5.60 -13.74 19.12
CA HIS A 40 6.32 -14.58 18.19
C HIS A 40 5.41 -15.00 17.03
N ALA A 41 5.77 -14.63 15.81
CA ALA A 41 4.91 -14.84 14.64
C ALA A 41 4.67 -16.31 14.27
N GLN A 42 5.52 -17.23 14.71
CA GLN A 42 5.42 -18.68 14.46
C GLN A 42 5.26 -19.03 12.97
N TRP A 43 6.02 -18.37 12.11
CA TRP A 43 5.94 -18.57 10.67
C TRP A 43 6.09 -20.05 10.28
N PRO A 44 5.42 -20.50 9.20
CA PRO A 44 5.54 -21.87 8.70
C PRO A 44 6.99 -22.28 8.46
N GLY A 45 7.31 -23.57 8.75
CA GLY A 45 8.66 -24.07 8.58
C GLY A 45 9.70 -23.48 9.53
N HIS A 46 9.27 -22.89 10.65
CA HIS A 46 10.13 -22.16 11.57
C HIS A 46 10.94 -21.05 10.88
N ALA A 47 10.31 -20.38 9.91
CA ALA A 47 10.94 -19.30 9.19
C ALA A 47 11.28 -18.13 10.13
N ARG A 48 12.45 -17.55 9.91
CA ARG A 48 12.96 -16.36 10.65
C ARG A 48 12.33 -15.07 10.16
N ILE A 49 11.92 -15.08 8.88
CA ILE A 49 11.34 -13.91 8.21
C ILE A 49 10.30 -14.37 7.20
N ALA A 50 9.20 -13.63 7.12
CA ALA A 50 8.23 -13.75 6.04
C ALA A 50 8.47 -12.63 5.01
N VAL A 51 8.81 -12.98 3.77
CA VAL A 51 9.09 -12.01 2.70
C VAL A 51 7.91 -11.95 1.75
N GLN A 52 7.43 -10.76 1.47
CA GLN A 52 6.30 -10.50 0.60
C GLN A 52 6.72 -9.55 -0.53
N PHE A 53 6.52 -10.00 -1.76
CA PHE A 53 6.69 -9.15 -2.94
C PHE A 53 5.32 -8.66 -3.38
N VAL A 54 5.13 -7.34 -3.35
CA VAL A 54 3.87 -6.68 -3.65
C VAL A 54 3.99 -5.89 -4.94
N LEU A 55 3.26 -6.29 -5.96
CA LEU A 55 3.20 -5.60 -7.23
C LEU A 55 1.99 -4.68 -7.28
N ASN A 56 2.21 -3.37 -7.26
CA ASN A 56 1.18 -2.38 -7.49
C ASN A 56 0.92 -2.28 -9.00
N TYR A 57 -0.25 -2.76 -9.43
CA TYR A 57 -0.68 -2.67 -10.83
C TYR A 57 -1.72 -1.56 -10.96
N GLU A 58 -1.27 -0.41 -11.46
CA GLU A 58 -2.00 0.86 -11.42
C GLU A 58 -2.20 1.47 -12.81
N GLU A 59 -1.49 0.97 -13.80
CA GLU A 59 -1.38 1.52 -15.15
C GLU A 59 -2.72 1.55 -15.88
N GLY A 60 -3.26 2.75 -16.08
CA GLY A 60 -4.60 3.01 -16.64
C GLY A 60 -5.65 3.37 -15.60
N GLY A 61 -5.31 3.35 -14.29
CA GLY A 61 -6.17 3.80 -13.18
C GLY A 61 -5.80 5.18 -12.64
N GLU A 62 -4.69 5.77 -13.09
CA GLU A 62 -4.17 7.08 -12.68
C GLU A 62 -5.09 8.25 -13.07
N ASN A 63 -4.79 9.46 -12.53
CA ASN A 63 -5.50 10.67 -12.93
C ASN A 63 -5.33 10.95 -14.42
N SER A 64 -6.44 11.18 -15.12
CA SER A 64 -6.46 11.52 -16.54
C SER A 64 -7.75 12.24 -16.92
N VAL A 65 -7.63 13.26 -17.78
CA VAL A 65 -8.81 13.91 -18.37
C VAL A 65 -9.69 12.94 -19.18
N LEU A 66 -9.14 11.80 -19.62
CA LEU A 66 -9.91 10.73 -20.26
C LEU A 66 -10.87 10.02 -19.30
N HIS A 67 -10.66 10.17 -18.00
CA HIS A 67 -11.50 9.62 -16.93
C HIS A 67 -12.45 10.66 -16.32
N GLY A 68 -12.42 11.90 -16.83
CA GLY A 68 -13.17 13.03 -16.29
C GLY A 68 -12.45 13.79 -15.19
N ASP A 69 -11.17 13.47 -14.91
CA ASP A 69 -10.39 14.19 -13.93
C ASP A 69 -10.04 15.60 -14.41
N ALA A 70 -9.87 16.52 -13.45
CA ALA A 70 -9.51 17.92 -13.76
C ALA A 70 -8.12 18.08 -14.39
N GLY A 71 -7.25 17.08 -14.22
CA GLY A 71 -5.89 17.13 -14.75
C GLY A 71 -5.22 15.76 -14.88
N SER A 72 -4.06 15.79 -15.55
CA SER A 72 -3.21 14.63 -15.74
C SER A 72 -2.49 14.22 -14.45
N GLU A 73 -2.04 12.96 -14.37
CA GLU A 73 -1.23 12.45 -13.26
C GLU A 73 0.10 13.22 -13.11
N GLN A 74 0.56 13.35 -11.88
CA GLN A 74 1.79 14.05 -11.51
C GLN A 74 2.79 13.18 -10.76
N PHE A 75 2.36 12.00 -10.31
CA PHE A 75 3.06 11.23 -9.29
C PHE A 75 3.68 9.95 -9.85
N LEU A 76 4.74 9.52 -9.21
CA LEU A 76 5.36 8.20 -9.33
C LEU A 76 5.80 7.84 -10.76
N SER A 77 6.61 8.73 -11.35
CA SER A 77 7.25 8.54 -12.65
C SER A 77 8.67 9.11 -12.64
N GLU A 78 9.42 8.95 -13.74
CA GLU A 78 10.72 9.57 -13.94
C GLU A 78 10.66 11.11 -14.12
N MET A 79 9.47 11.67 -14.23
CA MET A 79 9.30 13.13 -14.37
C MET A 79 9.27 13.78 -12.99
N PHE A 80 10.24 14.65 -12.74
CA PHE A 80 10.29 15.38 -11.47
C PHE A 80 9.29 16.54 -11.46
N ASN A 81 8.36 16.51 -10.49
CA ASN A 81 7.33 17.55 -10.28
C ASN A 81 6.63 18.01 -11.57
N PRO A 82 6.11 17.13 -12.42
CA PRO A 82 5.40 17.57 -13.59
C PRO A 82 4.13 18.33 -13.18
N PRO A 83 3.72 19.39 -13.89
CA PRO A 83 2.45 20.04 -13.62
C PRO A 83 1.28 19.12 -14.02
N ALA A 84 0.13 19.26 -13.33
CA ALA A 84 -1.12 18.73 -13.82
C ALA A 84 -1.61 19.61 -14.99
N PHE A 85 -1.87 18.99 -16.13
CA PHE A 85 -2.47 19.66 -17.27
C PHE A 85 -3.96 19.34 -17.36
N ALA A 86 -4.80 20.35 -17.63
CA ALA A 86 -6.22 20.14 -17.97
C ALA A 86 -6.37 19.58 -19.40
N ALA A 87 -5.49 18.66 -19.77
CA ALA A 87 -5.36 18.01 -21.06
C ALA A 87 -4.60 16.69 -20.87
N ARG A 88 -4.56 15.86 -21.90
CA ARG A 88 -3.72 14.66 -21.92
C ARG A 88 -2.23 15.05 -21.81
N HIS A 89 -1.50 14.30 -20.97
CA HIS A 89 -0.04 14.44 -20.83
C HIS A 89 0.62 13.19 -21.43
N LEU A 90 0.84 13.21 -22.74
CA LEU A 90 1.28 12.02 -23.51
C LEU A 90 2.58 11.41 -23.00
N SER A 91 3.52 12.23 -22.48
CA SER A 91 4.74 11.69 -21.88
C SER A 91 4.47 10.90 -20.59
N MET A 92 3.58 11.41 -19.75
CA MET A 92 3.17 10.68 -18.52
C MET A 92 2.42 9.41 -18.89
N GLU A 93 1.44 9.49 -19.80
CA GLU A 93 0.71 8.33 -20.31
C GLU A 93 1.68 7.26 -20.83
N GLY A 94 2.68 7.65 -21.66
CA GLY A 94 3.67 6.73 -22.20
C GLY A 94 4.55 6.07 -21.13
N ILE A 95 4.80 6.71 -19.98
CA ILE A 95 5.50 6.11 -18.84
C ILE A 95 4.63 5.03 -18.19
N TYR A 96 3.36 5.32 -17.96
CA TYR A 96 2.41 4.35 -17.42
C TYR A 96 2.18 3.19 -18.41
N GLU A 97 1.99 3.48 -19.71
CA GLU A 97 1.88 2.44 -20.74
C GLU A 97 3.08 1.51 -20.77
N TYR A 98 4.30 2.00 -20.54
CA TYR A 98 5.47 1.14 -20.43
C TYR A 98 5.31 0.08 -19.34
N GLY A 99 4.72 0.43 -18.19
CA GLY A 99 4.43 -0.49 -17.10
C GLY A 99 3.55 -1.64 -17.56
N ALA A 100 2.40 -1.33 -18.18
CA ALA A 100 1.44 -2.34 -18.66
C ALA A 100 1.97 -3.15 -19.87
N ARG A 101 2.69 -2.50 -20.79
CA ARG A 101 3.13 -3.12 -22.06
C ARG A 101 4.41 -3.94 -21.95
N VAL A 102 5.31 -3.57 -21.03
CA VAL A 102 6.67 -4.15 -20.94
C VAL A 102 7.05 -4.52 -19.52
N GLY A 103 6.85 -3.60 -18.56
CA GLY A 103 7.34 -3.73 -17.20
C GLY A 103 6.74 -4.92 -16.46
N VAL A 104 5.40 -5.06 -16.51
CA VAL A 104 4.68 -6.16 -15.88
C VAL A 104 5.17 -7.53 -16.37
N TRP A 105 5.33 -7.69 -17.69
CA TRP A 105 5.79 -8.97 -18.28
C TRP A 105 7.22 -9.33 -17.91
N ARG A 106 8.08 -8.31 -17.72
CA ARG A 106 9.45 -8.54 -17.26
C ARG A 106 9.48 -9.01 -15.81
N LEU A 107 8.67 -8.41 -14.95
CA LEU A 107 8.54 -8.82 -13.56
C LEU A 107 7.95 -10.23 -13.46
N LEU A 108 6.82 -10.49 -14.11
CA LEU A 108 6.18 -11.82 -14.09
C LEU A 108 7.13 -12.94 -14.50
N ARG A 109 7.85 -12.79 -15.61
CA ARG A 109 8.83 -13.80 -16.04
C ARG A 109 9.91 -14.08 -15.00
N GLU A 110 10.32 -13.09 -14.23
CA GLU A 110 11.33 -13.28 -13.19
C GLU A 110 10.80 -14.06 -11.99
N PHE A 111 9.56 -13.78 -11.57
CA PHE A 111 8.90 -14.51 -10.49
C PHE A 111 8.51 -15.93 -10.91
N GLU A 112 7.96 -16.09 -12.11
CA GLU A 112 7.64 -17.40 -12.69
C GLU A 112 8.88 -18.31 -12.78
N LYS A 113 9.99 -17.79 -13.35
CA LYS A 113 11.26 -18.50 -13.44
C LYS A 113 11.77 -19.04 -12.10
N ARG A 114 11.48 -18.32 -11.01
CA ARG A 114 11.92 -18.67 -9.66
C ARG A 114 10.89 -19.45 -8.85
N GLY A 115 9.68 -19.62 -9.38
CA GLY A 115 8.57 -20.24 -8.68
C GLY A 115 8.14 -19.43 -7.42
N LEU A 116 8.27 -18.10 -7.43
CA LEU A 116 7.96 -17.25 -6.30
C LEU A 116 6.58 -16.61 -6.45
N PRO A 117 5.79 -16.55 -5.37
CA PRO A 117 4.48 -15.92 -5.39
C PRO A 117 4.57 -14.38 -5.31
N LEU A 118 3.52 -13.72 -5.81
CA LEU A 118 3.27 -12.29 -5.64
C LEU A 118 1.93 -12.06 -4.94
N THR A 119 1.82 -10.92 -4.26
CA THR A 119 0.54 -10.25 -4.07
C THR A 119 0.47 -9.07 -5.04
N VAL A 120 -0.58 -9.02 -5.82
CA VAL A 120 -0.87 -7.90 -6.73
C VAL A 120 -1.87 -6.98 -6.04
N PHE A 121 -1.46 -5.76 -5.72
CA PHE A 121 -2.40 -4.68 -5.41
C PHE A 121 -2.90 -4.13 -6.74
N GLY A 122 -4.07 -4.61 -7.15
CA GLY A 122 -4.64 -4.30 -8.45
C GLY A 122 -5.67 -3.18 -8.38
N VAL A 123 -5.37 -2.05 -9.03
CA VAL A 123 -6.38 -1.03 -9.31
C VAL A 123 -7.37 -1.62 -10.29
N SER A 124 -8.64 -1.74 -9.91
CA SER A 124 -9.61 -2.52 -10.68
C SER A 124 -9.86 -1.98 -12.10
N MET A 125 -9.79 -0.66 -12.28
CA MET A 125 -9.83 -0.04 -13.61
C MET A 125 -8.62 -0.43 -14.47
N ALA A 126 -7.44 -0.55 -13.89
CA ALA A 126 -6.23 -0.99 -14.59
C ALA A 126 -6.34 -2.47 -15.01
N LEU A 127 -6.80 -3.32 -14.10
CA LEU A 127 -7.05 -4.75 -14.38
C LEU A 127 -8.09 -4.95 -15.49
N GLU A 128 -9.18 -4.18 -15.49
CA GLU A 128 -10.23 -4.26 -16.51
C GLU A 128 -9.72 -3.82 -17.89
N ARG A 129 -8.80 -2.87 -17.95
CA ARG A 129 -8.24 -2.36 -19.21
C ARG A 129 -7.20 -3.28 -19.85
N CYS A 130 -6.60 -4.16 -19.07
CA CYS A 130 -5.60 -5.11 -19.55
C CYS A 130 -5.94 -6.53 -19.06
N PRO A 131 -7.00 -7.16 -19.59
CA PRO A 131 -7.47 -8.47 -19.14
C PRO A 131 -6.43 -9.57 -19.32
N GLU A 132 -5.52 -9.45 -20.30
CA GLU A 132 -4.43 -10.41 -20.52
C GLU A 132 -3.44 -10.42 -19.35
N VAL A 133 -3.13 -9.26 -18.77
CA VAL A 133 -2.29 -9.16 -17.57
C VAL A 133 -3.00 -9.75 -16.37
N THR A 134 -4.30 -9.45 -16.22
CA THR A 134 -5.13 -9.99 -15.14
C THR A 134 -5.20 -11.52 -15.21
N ALA A 135 -5.41 -12.08 -16.40
CA ALA A 135 -5.39 -13.52 -16.62
C ALA A 135 -4.04 -14.14 -16.23
N ALA A 136 -2.92 -13.51 -16.62
CA ALA A 136 -1.59 -13.99 -16.26
C ALA A 136 -1.35 -14.01 -14.75
N PHE A 137 -1.85 -13.03 -13.98
CA PHE A 137 -1.76 -13.06 -12.53
C PHE A 137 -2.48 -14.27 -11.93
N VAL A 138 -3.67 -14.58 -12.43
CA VAL A 138 -4.47 -15.73 -11.99
C VAL A 138 -3.81 -17.04 -12.39
N GLU A 139 -3.37 -17.19 -13.64
CA GLU A 139 -2.73 -18.39 -14.18
C GLU A 139 -1.44 -18.75 -13.42
N LEU A 140 -0.69 -17.75 -13.00
CA LEU A 140 0.55 -17.91 -12.21
C LEU A 140 0.28 -18.10 -10.70
N GLY A 141 -0.98 -18.11 -10.26
CA GLY A 141 -1.37 -18.33 -8.87
C GLY A 141 -1.03 -17.18 -7.92
N HIS A 142 -0.87 -15.97 -8.45
CA HIS A 142 -0.65 -14.78 -7.66
C HIS A 142 -1.95 -14.35 -6.95
N GLU A 143 -1.83 -13.75 -5.77
CA GLU A 143 -2.95 -13.11 -5.11
C GLU A 143 -3.29 -11.80 -5.79
N ILE A 144 -4.58 -11.52 -6.03
CA ILE A 144 -5.07 -10.19 -6.40
C ILE A 144 -5.86 -9.63 -5.22
N ALA A 145 -5.33 -8.57 -4.61
CA ALA A 145 -6.00 -7.75 -3.60
C ALA A 145 -6.49 -6.45 -4.24
N CYS A 146 -7.60 -5.92 -3.74
CA CYS A 146 -8.19 -4.70 -4.29
C CYS A 146 -7.36 -3.46 -3.89
N HIS A 147 -6.92 -2.71 -4.90
CA HIS A 147 -6.24 -1.41 -4.75
C HIS A 147 -7.20 -0.24 -5.09
N GLY A 148 -8.47 -0.39 -4.73
CA GLY A 148 -9.51 0.55 -5.09
C GLY A 148 -9.94 0.45 -6.56
N TRP A 149 -10.94 1.29 -6.92
CA TRP A 149 -11.38 1.39 -8.32
C TRP A 149 -10.40 2.19 -9.18
N ARG A 150 -9.93 3.31 -8.64
CA ARG A 150 -9.03 4.28 -9.27
C ARG A 150 -7.81 4.52 -8.40
N TRP A 151 -6.69 4.88 -9.01
CA TRP A 151 -5.49 5.30 -8.30
C TRP A 151 -5.47 6.84 -8.16
N ILE A 152 -6.35 7.37 -7.33
CA ILE A 152 -6.54 8.79 -7.05
C ILE A 152 -6.50 9.05 -5.53
N HIS A 153 -6.37 10.30 -5.12
CA HIS A 153 -6.45 10.65 -3.71
C HIS A 153 -7.88 10.63 -3.19
N TYR A 154 -8.12 9.86 -2.14
CA TYR A 154 -9.40 9.78 -1.45
C TYR A 154 -9.53 10.73 -0.27
N GLN A 155 -8.43 11.39 0.18
CA GLN A 155 -8.35 12.22 1.39
C GLN A 155 -9.53 13.19 1.61
N ASN A 156 -10.05 13.78 0.55
CA ASN A 156 -11.14 14.75 0.62
C ASN A 156 -12.41 14.26 -0.10
N MET A 157 -12.48 12.98 -0.46
CA MET A 157 -13.64 12.41 -1.15
C MET A 157 -14.82 12.27 -0.18
N PRO A 158 -16.05 12.59 -0.58
CA PRO A 158 -17.23 12.31 0.23
C PRO A 158 -17.38 10.81 0.53
N ASP A 159 -17.84 10.47 1.75
CA ASP A 159 -18.06 9.09 2.20
C ASP A 159 -18.87 8.25 1.17
N SER A 160 -19.95 8.81 0.67
CA SER A 160 -20.83 8.12 -0.28
C SER A 160 -20.15 7.79 -1.61
N GLU A 161 -19.28 8.68 -2.10
CA GLU A 161 -18.53 8.49 -3.33
C GLU A 161 -17.41 7.46 -3.14
N GLU A 162 -16.68 7.54 -2.03
CA GLU A 162 -15.64 6.55 -1.69
C GLU A 162 -16.23 5.15 -1.52
N ARG A 163 -17.41 5.04 -0.90
CA ARG A 163 -18.17 3.80 -0.75
C ARG A 163 -18.56 3.22 -2.12
N GLU A 164 -19.01 4.05 -3.05
CA GLU A 164 -19.33 3.65 -4.41
C GLU A 164 -18.11 3.15 -5.17
N HIS A 165 -16.98 3.88 -5.06
CA HIS A 165 -15.70 3.47 -5.63
C HIS A 165 -15.23 2.11 -5.09
N MET A 166 -15.35 1.90 -3.79
CA MET A 166 -15.02 0.61 -3.16
C MET A 166 -15.88 -0.52 -3.72
N ALA A 167 -17.20 -0.36 -3.72
CA ALA A 167 -18.11 -1.37 -4.21
C ALA A 167 -17.85 -1.71 -5.68
N ARG A 168 -17.66 -0.69 -6.51
CA ARG A 168 -17.35 -0.85 -7.94
C ARG A 168 -16.02 -1.55 -8.17
N GLY A 169 -15.00 -1.20 -7.38
CA GLY A 169 -13.68 -1.85 -7.45
C GLY A 169 -13.77 -3.34 -7.17
N MET A 170 -14.51 -3.70 -6.12
CA MET A 170 -14.72 -5.10 -5.73
C MET A 170 -15.51 -5.88 -6.81
N GLU A 171 -16.60 -5.32 -7.33
CA GLU A 171 -17.40 -5.93 -8.40
C GLU A 171 -16.57 -6.22 -9.66
N ILE A 172 -15.76 -5.26 -10.08
CA ILE A 172 -14.89 -5.43 -11.27
C ILE A 172 -13.92 -6.59 -11.07
N ILE A 173 -13.21 -6.63 -9.94
CA ILE A 173 -12.25 -7.70 -9.69
C ILE A 173 -12.96 -9.06 -9.63
N GLU A 174 -14.04 -9.16 -8.85
CA GLU A 174 -14.79 -10.41 -8.74
C GLU A 174 -15.27 -10.93 -10.10
N ARG A 175 -15.73 -10.02 -10.98
CA ARG A 175 -16.13 -10.37 -12.36
C ARG A 175 -14.93 -10.84 -13.21
N LEU A 176 -13.74 -10.24 -13.02
CA LEU A 176 -12.56 -10.55 -13.83
C LEU A 176 -11.90 -11.87 -13.44
N ILE A 177 -11.85 -12.18 -12.13
CA ILE A 177 -11.12 -13.35 -11.64
C ILE A 177 -12.02 -14.48 -11.16
N GLY A 178 -13.34 -14.27 -11.13
CA GLY A 178 -14.33 -15.28 -10.72
C GLY A 178 -14.45 -15.50 -9.21
N GLU A 179 -13.71 -14.74 -8.39
CA GLU A 179 -13.79 -14.81 -6.94
C GLU A 179 -13.62 -13.42 -6.31
N ARG A 180 -14.13 -13.26 -5.09
CA ARG A 180 -14.02 -12.01 -4.36
C ARG A 180 -12.56 -11.79 -3.90
N PRO A 181 -11.95 -10.61 -4.11
CA PRO A 181 -10.66 -10.28 -3.51
C PRO A 181 -10.79 -10.20 -1.99
N LEU A 182 -9.85 -10.81 -1.27
CA LEU A 182 -9.87 -10.90 0.19
C LEU A 182 -8.95 -9.88 0.89
N GLY A 183 -8.10 -9.20 0.14
CA GLY A 183 -7.21 -8.16 0.64
C GLY A 183 -7.66 -6.77 0.16
N TRP A 184 -7.44 -5.77 1.00
CA TRP A 184 -7.67 -4.36 0.68
C TRP A 184 -6.41 -3.53 0.89
N TYR A 185 -6.18 -2.59 -0.01
CA TYR A 185 -5.17 -1.52 0.09
C TYR A 185 -5.58 -0.34 -0.79
N THR A 186 -5.64 0.86 -0.25
CA THR A 186 -5.91 2.08 -1.03
C THR A 186 -4.62 2.83 -1.37
N GLY A 187 -3.70 2.95 -0.41
CA GLY A 187 -2.44 3.66 -0.54
C GLY A 187 -2.56 5.19 -0.65
N ARG A 188 -3.75 5.69 -0.95
CA ARG A 188 -4.12 7.11 -1.00
C ARG A 188 -5.42 7.33 -0.24
N ASP A 189 -5.54 6.69 0.91
CA ASP A 189 -6.70 6.58 1.75
C ASP A 189 -7.24 7.91 2.28
N SER A 190 -8.46 7.88 2.80
CA SER A 190 -9.13 8.96 3.51
C SER A 190 -9.30 8.63 4.99
N PRO A 191 -9.69 9.59 5.83
CA PRO A 191 -10.12 9.30 7.20
C PRO A 191 -11.31 8.32 7.30
N ASN A 192 -12.06 8.11 6.20
CA ASN A 192 -13.22 7.21 6.16
C ASN A 192 -12.84 5.79 5.74
N THR A 193 -11.77 5.60 4.99
CA THR A 193 -11.44 4.35 4.28
C THR A 193 -11.51 3.14 5.20
N ARG A 194 -10.86 3.16 6.37
CA ARG A 194 -10.85 2.01 7.29
C ARG A 194 -12.23 1.63 7.78
N ARG A 195 -13.05 2.61 8.13
CA ARG A 195 -14.45 2.38 8.51
C ARG A 195 -15.25 1.80 7.35
N LEU A 196 -15.05 2.30 6.13
CA LEU A 196 -15.72 1.80 4.92
C LEU A 196 -15.31 0.37 4.60
N VAL A 197 -14.05 -0.01 4.79
CA VAL A 197 -13.57 -1.39 4.68
C VAL A 197 -14.28 -2.29 5.69
N ALA A 198 -14.40 -1.85 6.95
CA ALA A 198 -15.14 -2.58 7.97
C ALA A 198 -16.64 -2.67 7.68
N ASP A 199 -17.26 -1.60 7.18
CA ASP A 199 -18.68 -1.56 6.77
C ASP A 199 -18.96 -2.55 5.63
N HIS A 200 -18.12 -2.53 4.60
CA HIS A 200 -18.23 -3.42 3.45
C HIS A 200 -18.05 -4.88 3.85
N GLY A 201 -17.10 -5.13 4.75
CA GLY A 201 -16.81 -6.46 5.30
C GLY A 201 -16.29 -7.47 4.28
N GLY A 202 -16.03 -8.68 4.76
CA GLY A 202 -15.59 -9.82 3.92
C GLY A 202 -14.13 -9.78 3.50
N PHE A 203 -13.33 -8.84 4.00
CA PHE A 203 -11.89 -8.83 3.82
C PHE A 203 -11.20 -9.70 4.88
N ALA A 204 -10.19 -10.44 4.45
CA ALA A 204 -9.32 -11.17 5.37
C ALA A 204 -8.28 -10.25 6.01
N TYR A 205 -7.90 -9.17 5.32
CA TYR A 205 -6.97 -8.16 5.81
C TYR A 205 -7.14 -6.81 5.11
N ASP A 206 -6.67 -5.76 5.80
CA ASP A 206 -6.47 -4.40 5.31
C ASP A 206 -4.98 -4.05 5.42
N SER A 207 -4.41 -3.41 4.40
CA SER A 207 -2.99 -3.04 4.34
C SER A 207 -2.73 -1.54 4.41
N ASP A 208 -3.75 -0.69 4.59
CA ASP A 208 -3.60 0.76 4.71
C ASP A 208 -3.03 1.14 6.09
N TYR A 209 -1.83 0.66 6.39
CA TYR A 209 -1.08 0.98 7.60
C TYR A 209 0.42 0.75 7.40
N TYR A 210 1.27 1.62 7.96
CA TYR A 210 2.72 1.62 7.75
C TYR A 210 3.52 1.59 9.05
N GLY A 211 2.91 1.23 10.16
CA GLY A 211 3.46 1.47 11.48
C GLY A 211 3.79 0.21 12.29
N ASP A 212 3.96 -0.95 11.66
CA ASP A 212 4.36 -2.18 12.35
C ASP A 212 5.05 -3.17 11.40
N ASP A 213 5.89 -4.06 11.95
CA ASP A 213 6.57 -5.14 11.23
C ASP A 213 5.81 -6.48 11.31
N LEU A 214 4.68 -6.50 12.01
CA LEU A 214 3.80 -7.67 12.18
C LEU A 214 2.34 -7.30 11.97
N PRO A 215 1.49 -8.29 11.57
CA PRO A 215 0.05 -8.09 11.57
C PRO A 215 -0.48 -7.83 12.98
N PHE A 216 -1.57 -7.09 13.07
CA PHE A 216 -2.27 -6.85 14.34
C PHE A 216 -3.76 -6.64 14.13
N TRP A 217 -4.53 -6.79 15.19
CA TRP A 217 -5.97 -6.62 15.15
C TRP A 217 -6.40 -5.23 15.61
N LEU A 218 -7.35 -4.67 14.87
CA LEU A 218 -8.16 -3.52 15.29
C LEU A 218 -9.59 -3.97 15.55
N ASN A 219 -10.26 -3.22 16.42
CA ASN A 219 -11.71 -3.30 16.60
C ASN A 219 -12.31 -1.99 16.04
N VAL A 220 -12.75 -2.02 14.78
CA VAL A 220 -13.14 -0.82 14.03
C VAL A 220 -14.59 -0.49 14.26
N ARG A 221 -14.88 0.78 14.57
CA ARG A 221 -16.25 1.28 14.69
C ARG A 221 -16.85 1.49 13.31
N LYS A 222 -17.93 0.78 13.04
CA LYS A 222 -18.72 0.85 11.81
C LYS A 222 -19.67 2.04 11.82
N SER A 223 -20.22 2.37 10.65
CA SER A 223 -21.20 3.44 10.47
C SER A 223 -22.50 3.24 11.28
N ASP A 224 -22.86 2.00 11.59
CA ASP A 224 -24.02 1.66 12.43
C ASP A 224 -23.72 1.70 13.94
N GLY A 225 -22.49 2.07 14.32
CA GLY A 225 -22.01 2.14 15.70
C GLY A 225 -21.53 0.81 16.27
N SER A 226 -21.72 -0.32 15.58
CA SER A 226 -21.18 -1.61 15.99
C SER A 226 -19.64 -1.65 15.83
N LEU A 227 -19.01 -2.61 16.48
CA LEU A 227 -17.58 -2.87 16.36
C LEU A 227 -17.35 -4.12 15.52
N ALA A 228 -16.34 -4.08 14.65
CA ALA A 228 -15.95 -5.20 13.80
C ALA A 228 -14.44 -5.47 13.90
N PRO A 229 -14.02 -6.74 14.03
CA PRO A 229 -12.62 -7.10 13.97
C PRO A 229 -12.08 -6.86 12.56
N GLN A 230 -10.92 -6.22 12.47
CA GLN A 230 -10.19 -6.02 11.22
C GLN A 230 -8.73 -6.36 11.42
N LEU A 231 -8.23 -7.32 10.66
CA LEU A 231 -6.83 -7.66 10.65
C LEU A 231 -6.07 -6.67 9.78
N ILE A 232 -5.09 -6.00 10.36
CA ILE A 232 -4.14 -5.18 9.63
C ILE A 232 -2.92 -6.04 9.30
N VAL A 233 -2.58 -6.11 8.02
CA VAL A 233 -1.28 -6.62 7.56
C VAL A 233 -0.53 -5.42 7.04
N PRO A 234 0.38 -4.81 7.83
CA PRO A 234 1.02 -3.55 7.48
C PRO A 234 1.79 -3.62 6.17
N TYR A 235 1.85 -2.49 5.49
CA TYR A 235 2.68 -2.28 4.31
C TYR A 235 3.84 -1.34 4.67
N THR A 236 4.82 -1.19 3.79
CA THR A 236 5.93 -0.26 4.02
C THR A 236 6.30 0.50 2.75
N LEU A 237 6.84 1.71 2.92
CA LEU A 237 7.23 2.57 1.81
C LEU A 237 8.75 2.73 1.67
N ASP A 238 9.52 2.28 2.65
CA ASP A 238 10.99 2.40 2.64
C ASP A 238 11.65 1.36 1.72
N THR A 239 11.15 0.13 1.68
CA THR A 239 11.57 -0.95 0.79
C THR A 239 10.74 -1.00 -0.51
N ASN A 240 10.35 0.17 -1.00
CA ASN A 240 9.47 0.34 -2.15
C ASN A 240 10.21 1.07 -3.29
N ASP A 241 10.07 0.59 -4.51
CA ASP A 241 10.69 1.17 -5.70
C ASP A 241 10.16 2.58 -6.04
N MET A 242 9.05 3.00 -5.42
CA MET A 242 8.56 4.38 -5.52
C MET A 242 9.64 5.42 -5.17
N ARG A 243 10.59 5.04 -4.33
CA ARG A 243 11.70 5.92 -3.93
C ARG A 243 12.64 6.27 -5.07
N PHE A 244 12.63 5.55 -6.20
CA PHE A 244 13.31 5.99 -7.42
C PHE A 244 12.69 7.26 -8.04
N ALA A 245 11.42 7.54 -7.74
CA ALA A 245 10.67 8.66 -8.27
C ALA A 245 10.46 9.79 -7.24
N LEU A 246 11.07 9.70 -6.06
CA LEU A 246 10.95 10.67 -4.99
C LEU A 246 12.27 11.41 -4.75
N PRO A 247 12.24 12.69 -4.34
CA PRO A 247 13.40 13.41 -3.84
C PRO A 247 14.03 12.64 -2.66
N GLN A 248 15.38 12.57 -2.61
CA GLN A 248 16.12 11.81 -1.59
C GLN A 248 15.80 10.30 -1.57
N GLY A 249 15.32 9.77 -2.69
CA GLY A 249 15.13 8.35 -2.89
C GLY A 249 16.38 7.67 -3.45
N PHE A 250 16.19 6.56 -4.18
CA PHE A 250 17.29 5.82 -4.79
C PHE A 250 17.70 6.43 -6.13
N SER A 251 19.00 6.67 -6.30
CA SER A 251 19.55 7.20 -7.55
C SER A 251 19.83 6.09 -8.58
N HIS A 252 20.21 4.89 -8.12
CA HIS A 252 20.51 3.75 -8.97
C HIS A 252 20.19 2.41 -8.29
N GLY A 253 20.25 1.33 -9.06
CA GLY A 253 19.85 0.01 -8.60
C GLY A 253 20.67 -0.56 -7.44
N ASP A 254 21.95 -0.20 -7.29
CA ASP A 254 22.78 -0.70 -6.20
C ASP A 254 22.28 -0.19 -4.83
N GLU A 255 21.90 1.09 -4.73
CA GLU A 255 21.33 1.65 -3.51
C GLU A 255 20.04 0.92 -3.11
N PHE A 256 19.17 0.62 -4.06
CA PHE A 256 17.96 -0.14 -3.79
C PHE A 256 18.27 -1.56 -3.34
N PHE A 257 19.16 -2.25 -4.03
CA PHE A 257 19.59 -3.59 -3.64
C PHE A 257 20.20 -3.62 -2.24
N GLU A 258 21.10 -2.69 -1.93
CA GLU A 258 21.78 -2.60 -0.63
C GLU A 258 20.77 -2.34 0.49
N TYR A 259 19.83 -1.43 0.27
CA TYR A 259 18.78 -1.14 1.24
C TYR A 259 17.89 -2.36 1.51
N LEU A 260 17.47 -3.07 0.46
CA LEU A 260 16.67 -4.30 0.60
C LEU A 260 17.44 -5.41 1.31
N ARG A 261 18.71 -5.61 0.94
CA ARG A 261 19.59 -6.61 1.56
C ARG A 261 19.76 -6.33 3.04
N ASP A 262 20.13 -5.10 3.40
CA ASP A 262 20.41 -4.72 4.78
C ASP A 262 19.13 -4.80 5.63
N SER A 263 17.98 -4.43 5.09
CA SER A 263 16.69 -4.61 5.75
C SER A 263 16.37 -6.10 5.99
N PHE A 264 16.60 -6.94 5.00
CA PHE A 264 16.45 -8.38 5.12
C PHE A 264 17.40 -8.96 6.16
N ASP A 265 18.68 -8.61 6.11
CA ASP A 265 19.71 -9.16 7.00
C ASP A 265 19.45 -8.81 8.47
N VAL A 266 18.98 -7.58 8.76
CA VAL A 266 18.61 -7.18 10.12
C VAL A 266 17.42 -8.01 10.62
N LEU A 267 16.32 -8.05 9.88
CA LEU A 267 15.12 -8.80 10.29
C LEU A 267 15.37 -10.32 10.35
N TYR A 268 16.21 -10.84 9.45
CA TYR A 268 16.62 -12.24 9.49
C TYR A 268 17.47 -12.57 10.71
N ALA A 269 18.39 -11.67 11.10
CA ALA A 269 19.20 -11.84 12.31
C ALA A 269 18.36 -11.82 13.59
N GLU A 270 17.35 -10.94 13.67
CA GLU A 270 16.40 -10.87 14.78
C GLU A 270 15.43 -12.05 14.83
N GLY A 271 15.21 -12.71 13.70
CA GLY A 271 14.15 -13.68 13.47
C GLY A 271 14.24 -15.01 14.22
N ASP A 272 15.31 -15.31 14.96
CA ASP A 272 15.33 -16.44 15.89
C ASP A 272 14.49 -16.17 17.15
N GLU A 273 14.41 -14.90 17.58
CA GLU A 273 13.66 -14.48 18.75
C GLU A 273 12.36 -13.74 18.38
N ARG A 274 12.39 -12.94 17.31
CA ARG A 274 11.31 -12.03 16.89
C ARG A 274 11.08 -12.10 15.38
N PRO A 275 10.55 -13.20 14.86
CA PRO A 275 10.30 -13.31 13.43
C PRO A 275 9.33 -12.24 12.96
N ALA A 276 9.77 -11.38 12.04
CA ALA A 276 9.00 -10.30 11.45
C ALA A 276 8.65 -10.58 9.98
N MET A 277 8.01 -9.61 9.32
CA MET A 277 7.76 -9.66 7.88
C MET A 277 8.46 -8.50 7.17
N LEU A 278 8.92 -8.77 5.94
CA LEU A 278 9.50 -7.78 5.03
C LEU A 278 8.65 -7.68 3.79
N ASN A 279 8.20 -6.46 3.47
CA ASN A 279 7.49 -6.17 2.23
C ASN A 279 8.43 -5.53 1.22
N ILE A 280 8.33 -5.91 -0.04
CA ILE A 280 9.00 -5.23 -1.15
C ILE A 280 7.92 -4.67 -2.08
N GLY A 281 7.77 -3.35 -2.10
CA GLY A 281 6.83 -2.67 -2.99
C GLY A 281 7.42 -2.47 -4.38
N MET A 282 6.67 -2.84 -5.41
CA MET A 282 7.10 -2.80 -6.81
C MET A 282 6.01 -2.15 -7.67
N HIS A 283 6.44 -1.33 -8.65
CA HIS A 283 5.57 -0.75 -9.69
C HIS A 283 6.07 -1.14 -11.07
N CYS A 284 5.17 -1.55 -11.96
CA CYS A 284 5.55 -2.05 -13.28
C CYS A 284 6.36 -1.03 -14.10
N ARG A 285 5.97 0.24 -14.04
CA ARG A 285 6.65 1.35 -14.74
C ARG A 285 8.00 1.73 -14.15
N LEU A 286 8.25 1.43 -12.85
CA LEU A 286 9.49 1.75 -12.16
C LEU A 286 10.47 0.56 -12.17
N LEU A 287 10.19 -0.48 -11.41
CA LEU A 287 11.09 -1.61 -11.26
C LEU A 287 11.16 -2.48 -12.51
N GLY A 288 10.14 -2.43 -13.37
CA GLY A 288 10.17 -3.06 -14.70
C GLY A 288 11.19 -2.48 -15.67
N ARG A 289 11.86 -1.37 -15.37
CA ARG A 289 12.97 -0.83 -16.16
C ARG A 289 14.21 -1.71 -16.02
N PRO A 290 14.97 -1.97 -17.14
CA PRO A 290 16.06 -2.95 -17.14
C PRO A 290 17.13 -2.72 -16.06
N GLY A 291 17.54 -1.48 -15.86
CA GLY A 291 18.57 -1.15 -14.87
C GLY A 291 18.13 -1.42 -13.44
N ARG A 292 16.87 -1.09 -13.10
CA ARG A 292 16.30 -1.35 -11.78
C ARG A 292 15.98 -2.82 -11.56
N MET A 293 15.54 -3.51 -12.62
CA MET A 293 15.27 -4.95 -12.59
C MET A 293 16.48 -5.77 -12.13
N ARG A 294 17.70 -5.33 -12.47
CA ARG A 294 18.93 -6.01 -12.01
C ARG A 294 19.08 -5.99 -10.48
N ALA A 295 18.64 -4.93 -9.83
CA ALA A 295 18.63 -4.85 -8.36
C ALA A 295 17.69 -5.88 -7.76
N LEU A 296 16.48 -6.00 -8.31
CA LEU A 296 15.50 -7.01 -7.86
C LEU A 296 16.07 -8.43 -8.06
N GLN A 297 16.66 -8.73 -9.20
CA GLN A 297 17.26 -10.04 -9.46
C GLN A 297 18.30 -10.43 -8.41
N ARG A 298 19.20 -9.50 -8.07
CA ARG A 298 20.21 -9.68 -7.02
C ARG A 298 19.57 -9.91 -5.65
N PHE A 299 18.51 -9.18 -5.34
CA PHE A 299 17.80 -9.36 -4.07
C PHE A 299 17.06 -10.70 -4.00
N LEU A 300 16.42 -11.12 -5.08
CA LEU A 300 15.80 -12.45 -5.16
C LEU A 300 16.85 -13.57 -5.00
N ASP A 301 18.04 -13.42 -5.59
CA ASP A 301 19.17 -14.35 -5.39
C ASP A 301 19.59 -14.39 -3.92
N HIS A 302 19.69 -13.22 -3.26
CA HIS A 302 20.02 -13.10 -1.85
C HIS A 302 18.99 -13.80 -0.94
N VAL A 303 17.71 -13.54 -1.16
CA VAL A 303 16.61 -14.18 -0.40
C VAL A 303 16.64 -15.70 -0.56
N GLN A 304 16.83 -16.21 -1.80
CA GLN A 304 16.84 -17.64 -2.09
C GLN A 304 18.13 -18.35 -1.60
N ALA A 305 19.17 -17.63 -1.27
CA ALA A 305 20.40 -18.18 -0.69
C ALA A 305 20.30 -18.46 0.82
N HIS A 306 19.24 -18.01 1.48
CA HIS A 306 19.01 -18.20 2.89
C HIS A 306 17.98 -19.31 3.16
N ASP A 307 18.23 -20.14 4.18
CA ASP A 307 17.26 -21.09 4.71
C ASP A 307 16.23 -20.38 5.60
N ARG A 308 15.20 -21.07 6.05
CA ARG A 308 14.18 -20.56 6.98
C ARG A 308 13.62 -19.17 6.58
N VAL A 309 13.41 -18.95 5.28
CA VAL A 309 12.72 -17.80 4.71
C VAL A 309 11.38 -18.25 4.13
N TRP A 310 10.32 -17.59 4.52
CA TRP A 310 8.99 -17.85 3.98
C TRP A 310 8.61 -16.77 2.98
N VAL A 311 8.91 -17.00 1.69
CA VAL A 311 8.41 -16.13 0.62
C VAL A 311 6.95 -16.46 0.34
N THR A 312 6.04 -15.51 0.50
CA THR A 312 4.61 -15.80 0.53
C THR A 312 3.75 -14.62 0.09
N ARG A 313 2.44 -14.89 -0.13
CA ARG A 313 1.42 -13.86 -0.41
C ARG A 313 0.91 -13.26 0.90
N ARG A 314 0.34 -12.08 0.82
CA ARG A 314 -0.24 -11.39 1.99
C ARG A 314 -1.45 -12.13 2.56
N ILE A 315 -2.25 -12.74 1.70
CA ILE A 315 -3.38 -13.56 2.16
C ILE A 315 -2.92 -14.76 3.00
N ASP A 316 -1.76 -15.33 2.70
CA ASP A 316 -1.23 -16.46 3.47
C ASP A 316 -0.70 -15.99 4.84
N ILE A 317 -0.11 -14.79 4.91
CA ILE A 317 0.22 -14.12 6.18
C ILE A 317 -1.06 -13.90 7.01
N ALA A 318 -2.10 -13.33 6.40
CA ALA A 318 -3.36 -13.05 7.10
C ALA A 318 -3.99 -14.34 7.66
N ARG A 319 -4.09 -15.39 6.85
CA ARG A 319 -4.63 -16.69 7.27
C ARG A 319 -3.79 -17.34 8.36
N HIS A 320 -2.46 -17.22 8.27
CA HIS A 320 -1.57 -17.71 9.32
C HIS A 320 -1.79 -16.96 10.62
N TRP A 321 -1.80 -15.61 10.57
CA TRP A 321 -1.98 -14.78 11.76
C TRP A 321 -3.32 -15.02 12.44
N GLN A 322 -4.41 -15.09 11.68
CA GLN A 322 -5.75 -15.41 12.19
C GLN A 322 -5.80 -16.74 12.97
N ARG A 323 -4.99 -17.71 12.56
CA ARG A 323 -4.94 -19.02 13.20
C ARG A 323 -4.10 -19.02 14.49
N VAL A 324 -2.93 -18.33 14.48
CA VAL A 324 -1.98 -18.38 15.62
C VAL A 324 -2.19 -17.23 16.61
N HIS A 325 -2.75 -16.13 16.15
CA HIS A 325 -3.09 -14.94 16.94
C HIS A 325 -4.54 -14.52 16.65
N PRO A 326 -5.54 -15.32 17.08
CA PRO A 326 -6.95 -15.00 16.82
C PRO A 326 -7.35 -13.67 17.46
N PHE A 327 -8.39 -13.06 16.89
CA PHE A 327 -8.91 -11.79 17.40
C PHE A 327 -9.32 -11.89 18.88
N ASP A 328 -8.86 -10.93 19.68
CA ASP A 328 -9.28 -10.73 21.06
C ASP A 328 -9.81 -9.31 21.23
N ALA A 329 -11.10 -9.19 21.47
CA ALA A 329 -11.77 -7.89 21.64
C ALA A 329 -11.31 -7.11 22.88
N GLN A 330 -10.67 -7.76 23.86
CA GLN A 330 -10.20 -7.09 25.08
C GLN A 330 -8.86 -6.40 24.88
N SER A 331 -8.01 -6.95 24.00
CA SER A 331 -6.67 -6.43 23.72
C SER A 331 -6.61 -5.55 22.46
N ALA A 332 -7.55 -5.71 21.53
CA ALA A 332 -7.54 -4.96 20.28
C ALA A 332 -7.85 -3.46 20.49
N PHE A 333 -7.03 -2.62 19.87
CA PHE A 333 -7.26 -1.16 19.89
C PHE A 333 -8.57 -0.83 19.17
N VAL A 334 -9.40 0.02 19.80
CA VAL A 334 -10.65 0.49 19.18
C VAL A 334 -10.34 1.67 18.27
N TRP A 335 -10.57 1.48 17.00
CA TRP A 335 -10.49 2.54 15.98
C TRP A 335 -11.86 3.20 15.83
N GLU A 336 -11.91 4.53 16.08
CA GLU A 336 -13.13 5.34 16.05
C GLU A 336 -13.44 5.92 14.66
#